data_590cee64f5e9d0acd4fc3f69e0461c4b
#
_entry.id   590cee64f5e9d0acd4fc3f69e0461c4b
#
_cell.length_a   1.000
_cell.length_b   1.000
_cell.length_c   1.000
_cell.angle_alpha   90.00
_cell.angle_beta   90.00
_cell.angle_gamma   90.00
#
_symmetry.space_group_name_H-M   'P 1'
#
loop_
_entity.id
_entity.type
_entity.pdbx_description
1 polymer ?
#
loop_
_entity_poly.entity_id
_entity_poly.type
_entity_poly.pdbx_seq_one_letter_code
_entity_poly.pdbx_strand_id
1 'polypeptide(L)'
;MDKLRTETLCIQAGYTPGNGEPRQIPIIQSTTFKYATSEDMGKLFDLEADGYFYSRLANPTCDAVAAKIRALEGGSAAMLTSSGQAANFLAVFNIAGCGDHIVASSAIYGGSFNLFSVTMKKMGLETTFIDPDCTEEELNAAFRPNTKAVFGETIANPALTVLDIEKFAKAAHAHGVPLIVDNTFATPVNCRPFEWGADIVTHSTTKYMDGHASAVGGCIVDSGKFDWTAHADKFPGLTTPDDSYHGVTYTERFGLGGAFITKCTAQLMRDFGCGQSPQSAFILNLGLESLPFRMKQHCANAQAIAEYLKGHEKVSWVKYCGLEGDKYYEIAKKYMPNGSCGVISFGLHGGRKAAETFMKHLKLGSIETHVADSRTCCLHPASATHRQMTDEQLDAAGVGADLIRLSCGLENVEDLIADIAQALENV
;
A
#
# COMPACT_ATOMS: atom_id res chain seq x y z
N MET A 1 -18.82 -21.54 5.61
CA MET A 1 -19.50 -20.49 4.84
C MET A 1 -18.68 -20.32 3.58
N ASP A 2 -19.30 -20.56 2.42
CA ASP A 2 -18.68 -20.33 1.14
C ASP A 2 -18.27 -18.86 1.04
N LYS A 3 -17.25 -18.59 0.25
CA LYS A 3 -16.51 -17.33 0.11
C LYS A 3 -17.42 -16.08 0.19
N LEU A 4 -17.37 -15.35 1.31
CA LEU A 4 -18.09 -14.09 1.46
C LEU A 4 -17.57 -13.05 0.46
N ARG A 5 -18.43 -12.18 -0.01
CA ARG A 5 -18.09 -11.09 -0.94
C ARG A 5 -17.42 -9.93 -0.19
N THR A 6 -16.69 -9.10 -0.92
CA THR A 6 -15.88 -8.00 -0.37
C THR A 6 -16.69 -7.06 0.54
N GLU A 7 -17.90 -6.69 0.13
CA GLU A 7 -18.79 -5.82 0.92
C GLU A 7 -19.14 -6.45 2.27
N THR A 8 -19.42 -7.75 2.27
CA THR A 8 -19.72 -8.48 3.51
C THR A 8 -18.46 -8.63 4.39
N LEU A 9 -17.29 -8.88 3.79
CA LEU A 9 -16.03 -8.96 4.52
C LEU A 9 -15.67 -7.61 5.17
N CYS A 10 -15.90 -6.48 4.49
CA CYS A 10 -15.69 -5.15 5.06
C CYS A 10 -16.49 -4.92 6.34
N ILE A 11 -17.67 -5.50 6.44
CA ILE A 11 -18.55 -5.37 7.62
C ILE A 11 -18.26 -6.44 8.68
N GLN A 12 -18.12 -7.71 8.26
CA GLN A 12 -18.21 -8.86 9.20
C GLN A 12 -16.85 -9.47 9.56
N ALA A 13 -15.78 -9.23 8.79
CA ALA A 13 -14.49 -9.85 9.07
C ALA A 13 -13.76 -9.18 10.25
N GLY A 14 -12.89 -9.94 10.89
CA GLY A 14 -11.93 -9.48 11.90
C GLY A 14 -12.44 -9.48 13.33
N TYR A 15 -13.72 -9.17 13.58
CA TYR A 15 -14.31 -9.19 14.92
C TYR A 15 -15.67 -9.88 14.89
N THR A 16 -15.84 -10.86 15.79
CA THR A 16 -17.11 -11.55 15.98
C THR A 16 -17.48 -11.46 17.47
N PRO A 17 -18.49 -10.64 17.85
CA PRO A 17 -18.89 -10.52 19.24
C PRO A 17 -19.55 -11.80 19.76
N GLY A 18 -19.25 -12.16 20.99
CA GLY A 18 -19.94 -13.20 21.74
C GLY A 18 -21.29 -12.74 22.30
N ASN A 19 -21.96 -13.62 23.04
CA ASN A 19 -23.25 -13.28 23.68
C ASN A 19 -23.05 -12.19 24.73
N GLY A 20 -23.72 -11.04 24.56
CA GLY A 20 -23.62 -9.89 25.48
C GLY A 20 -22.38 -9.03 25.32
N GLU A 21 -21.54 -9.32 24.34
CA GLU A 21 -20.38 -8.48 23.99
C GLU A 21 -20.75 -7.29 23.11
N PRO A 22 -19.92 -6.22 23.10
CA PRO A 22 -20.13 -5.07 22.24
C PRO A 22 -20.22 -5.46 20.75
N ARG A 23 -21.21 -4.91 20.05
CA ARG A 23 -21.34 -5.14 18.61
C ARG A 23 -20.19 -4.56 17.81
N GLN A 24 -19.69 -3.37 18.20
CA GLN A 24 -18.54 -2.74 17.60
C GLN A 24 -17.27 -3.18 18.34
N ILE A 25 -16.17 -3.28 17.61
CA ILE A 25 -14.86 -3.64 18.17
C ILE A 25 -14.50 -2.72 19.34
N PRO A 26 -14.16 -3.26 20.54
CA PRO A 26 -13.70 -2.45 21.65
C PRO A 26 -12.34 -1.79 21.40
N ILE A 27 -12.15 -0.58 21.93
CA ILE A 27 -10.82 0.07 21.94
C ILE A 27 -10.10 -0.38 23.21
N ILE A 28 -9.13 -1.28 23.08
CA ILE A 28 -8.31 -1.77 24.19
C ILE A 28 -7.12 -0.84 24.39
N GLN A 29 -7.32 0.21 25.17
CA GLN A 29 -6.29 1.22 25.47
C GLN A 29 -5.46 0.80 26.68
N SER A 30 -4.67 -0.25 26.53
CA SER A 30 -3.75 -0.75 27.57
C SER A 30 -2.36 -0.98 27.02
N THR A 31 -1.33 -0.66 27.78
CA THR A 31 0.06 -0.96 27.42
C THR A 31 0.43 -2.40 27.73
N THR A 32 -0.12 -2.98 28.81
CA THR A 32 0.21 -4.31 29.30
C THR A 32 -1.06 -5.07 29.70
N PHE A 33 -0.91 -6.38 29.86
CA PHE A 33 -2.00 -7.29 30.22
C PHE A 33 -1.59 -8.11 31.45
N LYS A 34 -2.57 -8.46 32.33
CA LYS A 34 -2.35 -9.17 33.57
C LYS A 34 -2.45 -10.67 33.34
N TYR A 35 -1.50 -11.41 33.92
CA TYR A 35 -1.50 -12.87 33.99
C TYR A 35 -1.56 -13.36 35.46
N ALA A 36 -2.05 -14.57 35.66
CA ALA A 36 -2.14 -15.17 36.99
C ALA A 36 -0.76 -15.65 37.46
N THR A 37 0.07 -16.17 36.58
CA THR A 37 1.38 -16.72 36.89
C THR A 37 2.47 -16.19 35.91
N SER A 38 3.73 -16.21 36.36
CA SER A 38 4.88 -15.90 35.52
C SER A 38 5.07 -16.97 34.41
N GLU A 39 4.67 -18.21 34.69
CA GLU A 39 4.74 -19.30 33.72
C GLU A 39 3.80 -19.07 32.54
N ASP A 40 2.54 -18.65 32.78
CA ASP A 40 1.59 -18.34 31.71
C ASP A 40 2.09 -17.19 30.84
N MET A 41 2.67 -16.17 31.46
CA MET A 41 3.27 -15.06 30.72
C MET A 41 4.54 -15.50 29.96
N GLY A 42 5.38 -16.37 30.55
CA GLY A 42 6.59 -16.90 29.91
C GLY A 42 6.30 -17.61 28.58
N LYS A 43 5.24 -18.41 28.51
CA LYS A 43 4.81 -19.11 27.30
C LYS A 43 4.54 -18.17 26.11
N LEU A 44 4.12 -16.92 26.39
CA LEU A 44 3.93 -15.92 25.33
C LEU A 44 5.26 -15.40 24.79
N PHE A 45 6.25 -15.18 25.68
CA PHE A 45 7.61 -14.79 25.29
C PHE A 45 8.33 -15.90 24.51
N ASP A 46 8.03 -17.16 24.82
CA ASP A 46 8.59 -18.32 24.11
C ASP A 46 7.78 -18.67 22.86
N LEU A 47 6.80 -17.83 22.50
CA LEU A 47 5.85 -18.06 21.40
C LEU A 47 5.10 -19.40 21.49
N GLU A 48 4.91 -19.93 22.71
CA GLU A 48 4.24 -21.21 22.99
C GLU A 48 2.74 -21.11 23.22
N ALA A 49 2.26 -19.89 23.45
CA ALA A 49 0.84 -19.59 23.63
C ALA A 49 0.46 -18.33 22.87
N ASP A 50 -0.80 -18.27 22.45
CA ASP A 50 -1.39 -17.06 21.91
C ASP A 50 -1.85 -16.14 23.05
N GLY A 51 -1.73 -14.83 22.86
CA GLY A 51 -2.20 -13.86 23.83
C GLY A 51 -1.52 -12.49 23.69
N TYR A 52 -1.86 -11.62 24.64
CA TYR A 52 -1.37 -10.24 24.65
C TYR A 52 -0.63 -9.96 25.95
N PHE A 53 0.57 -9.43 25.87
CA PHE A 53 1.34 -9.03 27.04
C PHE A 53 1.80 -7.57 26.98
N TYR A 54 2.01 -7.04 25.77
CA TYR A 54 2.43 -5.66 25.57
C TYR A 54 1.95 -5.12 24.20
N SER A 55 1.25 -3.98 24.22
CA SER A 55 0.58 -3.44 23.01
C SER A 55 1.50 -2.96 21.90
N ARG A 56 2.80 -2.81 22.15
CA ARG A 56 3.77 -2.56 21.06
C ARG A 56 3.88 -3.74 20.09
N LEU A 57 3.76 -4.97 20.60
CA LEU A 57 3.83 -6.18 19.79
C LEU A 57 2.46 -6.56 19.23
N ALA A 58 1.45 -6.62 20.09
CA ALA A 58 0.11 -7.02 19.70
C ALA A 58 -0.95 -6.38 20.61
N ASN A 59 -2.10 -6.02 20.00
CA ASN A 59 -3.24 -5.44 20.72
C ASN A 59 -4.54 -5.97 20.09
N PRO A 60 -5.52 -6.40 20.90
CA PRO A 60 -6.75 -7.01 20.39
C PRO A 60 -7.51 -6.17 19.37
N THR A 61 -7.54 -4.85 19.54
CA THR A 61 -8.18 -3.93 18.58
C THR A 61 -7.43 -3.90 17.25
N CYS A 62 -6.10 -3.79 17.32
CA CYS A 62 -5.25 -3.77 16.12
C CYS A 62 -5.32 -5.08 15.35
N ASP A 63 -5.29 -6.21 16.06
CA ASP A 63 -5.29 -7.54 15.44
C ASP A 63 -6.63 -7.85 14.77
N ALA A 64 -7.75 -7.43 15.37
CA ALA A 64 -9.06 -7.58 14.73
C ALA A 64 -9.15 -6.78 13.41
N VAL A 65 -8.57 -5.58 13.35
CA VAL A 65 -8.53 -4.78 12.11
C VAL A 65 -7.54 -5.36 11.09
N ALA A 66 -6.37 -5.83 11.53
CA ALA A 66 -5.44 -6.57 10.69
C ALA A 66 -6.10 -7.83 10.08
N ALA A 67 -6.86 -8.59 10.88
CA ALA A 67 -7.60 -9.76 10.44
C ALA A 67 -8.70 -9.40 9.39
N LYS A 68 -9.33 -8.23 9.51
CA LYS A 68 -10.27 -7.73 8.49
C LYS A 68 -9.55 -7.47 7.17
N ILE A 69 -8.41 -6.74 7.17
CA ILE A 69 -7.63 -6.44 5.97
C ILE A 69 -7.08 -7.74 5.36
N ARG A 70 -6.60 -8.67 6.19
CA ARG A 70 -6.19 -10.02 5.76
C ARG A 70 -7.30 -10.72 4.98
N ALA A 71 -8.53 -10.71 5.51
CA ALA A 71 -9.66 -11.35 4.84
C ALA A 71 -10.03 -10.66 3.52
N LEU A 72 -9.91 -9.34 3.45
CA LEU A 72 -10.17 -8.55 2.24
C LEU A 72 -9.16 -8.87 1.13
N GLU A 73 -7.87 -8.95 1.46
CA GLU A 73 -6.83 -9.33 0.50
C GLU A 73 -6.82 -10.84 0.18
N GLY A 74 -7.41 -11.68 1.05
CA GLY A 74 -7.37 -13.13 0.92
C GLY A 74 -6.02 -13.73 1.36
N GLY A 75 -5.35 -13.08 2.30
CA GLY A 75 -4.07 -13.53 2.87
C GLY A 75 -4.22 -14.54 4.02
N SER A 76 -3.09 -15.08 4.47
CA SER A 76 -2.97 -16.02 5.58
C SER A 76 -2.74 -15.32 6.93
N ALA A 77 -1.94 -14.25 6.94
CA ALA A 77 -1.60 -13.46 8.12
C ALA A 77 -1.48 -11.97 7.78
N ALA A 78 -1.66 -11.10 8.77
CA ALA A 78 -1.49 -9.66 8.60
C ALA A 78 -1.10 -8.98 9.92
N MET A 79 -0.51 -7.78 9.80
CA MET A 79 -0.22 -6.89 10.94
C MET A 79 -0.42 -5.43 10.55
N LEU A 80 -0.88 -4.60 11.49
CA LEU A 80 -0.91 -3.15 11.33
C LEU A 80 0.44 -2.53 11.67
N THR A 81 0.74 -1.41 11.01
CA THR A 81 1.93 -0.60 11.24
C THR A 81 1.56 0.88 11.42
N SER A 82 2.48 1.67 11.96
CA SER A 82 2.27 3.10 12.22
C SER A 82 2.11 3.96 10.96
N SER A 83 2.50 3.45 9.79
CA SER A 83 2.39 4.13 8.48
C SER A 83 2.64 3.16 7.34
N GLY A 84 2.24 3.53 6.11
CA GLY A 84 2.60 2.77 4.90
C GLY A 84 4.12 2.67 4.69
N GLN A 85 4.89 3.71 5.04
CA GLN A 85 6.35 3.65 4.99
C GLN A 85 6.92 2.62 5.96
N ALA A 86 6.36 2.52 7.16
CA ALA A 86 6.73 1.47 8.11
C ALA A 86 6.38 0.07 7.56
N ALA A 87 5.22 -0.07 6.88
CA ALA A 87 4.85 -1.32 6.23
C ALA A 87 5.86 -1.73 5.15
N ASN A 88 6.21 -0.80 4.24
CA ASN A 88 7.18 -1.07 3.16
C ASN A 88 8.58 -1.37 3.72
N PHE A 89 9.03 -0.60 4.73
CA PHE A 89 10.30 -0.83 5.41
C PHE A 89 10.35 -2.21 6.06
N LEU A 90 9.37 -2.52 6.91
CA LEU A 90 9.34 -3.78 7.65
C LEU A 90 9.17 -5.00 6.73
N ALA A 91 8.34 -4.89 5.67
CA ALA A 91 8.15 -5.98 4.73
C ALA A 91 9.45 -6.37 4.03
N VAL A 92 10.23 -5.39 3.58
CA VAL A 92 11.53 -5.64 2.94
C VAL A 92 12.58 -6.04 3.98
N PHE A 93 12.71 -5.31 5.08
CA PHE A 93 13.76 -5.54 6.07
C PHE A 93 13.59 -6.86 6.83
N ASN A 94 12.39 -7.44 6.83
CA ASN A 94 12.12 -8.76 7.42
C ASN A 94 12.88 -9.90 6.72
N ILE A 95 13.21 -9.74 5.45
CA ILE A 95 13.82 -10.77 4.61
C ILE A 95 15.11 -10.33 3.90
N ALA A 96 15.46 -9.05 3.97
CA ALA A 96 16.64 -8.47 3.36
C ALA A 96 17.36 -7.54 4.35
N GLY A 97 18.68 -7.61 4.42
CA GLY A 97 19.51 -6.83 5.34
C GLY A 97 20.79 -6.33 4.71
N CYS A 98 21.80 -6.08 5.55
CA CYS A 98 23.11 -5.63 5.10
C CYS A 98 23.77 -6.65 4.16
N GLY A 99 24.20 -6.20 2.99
CA GLY A 99 24.81 -7.05 1.95
C GLY A 99 23.81 -7.67 0.98
N ASP A 100 22.51 -7.49 1.21
CA ASP A 100 21.46 -7.97 0.32
C ASP A 100 21.06 -6.95 -0.75
N HIS A 101 20.24 -7.41 -1.69
CA HIS A 101 19.76 -6.64 -2.84
C HIS A 101 18.25 -6.86 -3.04
N ILE A 102 17.57 -5.83 -3.53
CA ILE A 102 16.20 -5.94 -4.05
C ILE A 102 16.10 -5.35 -5.46
N VAL A 103 15.12 -5.84 -6.23
CA VAL A 103 14.68 -5.22 -7.48
C VAL A 103 13.40 -4.44 -7.18
N ALA A 104 13.31 -3.19 -7.59
CA ALA A 104 12.11 -2.38 -7.40
C ALA A 104 11.68 -1.73 -8.72
N SER A 105 10.36 -1.62 -8.94
CA SER A 105 9.86 -0.75 -10.00
C SER A 105 10.35 0.69 -9.77
N SER A 106 10.75 1.39 -10.83
CA SER A 106 11.10 2.81 -10.76
C SER A 106 9.87 3.70 -10.61
N ALA A 107 8.71 3.22 -11.08
CA ALA A 107 7.43 3.88 -10.90
C ALA A 107 6.78 3.43 -9.57
N ILE A 108 7.19 4.06 -8.49
CA ILE A 108 6.64 3.89 -7.13
C ILE A 108 6.54 5.24 -6.44
N TYR A 109 5.83 5.29 -5.33
CA TYR A 109 5.73 6.48 -4.50
C TYR A 109 7.11 7.06 -4.15
N GLY A 110 7.29 8.38 -4.29
CA GLY A 110 8.58 9.04 -4.07
C GLY A 110 9.18 8.80 -2.68
N GLY A 111 8.34 8.61 -1.65
CA GLY A 111 8.80 8.21 -0.31
C GLY A 111 9.39 6.81 -0.29
N SER A 112 8.79 5.84 -0.99
CA SER A 112 9.30 4.47 -1.12
C SER A 112 10.57 4.43 -1.96
N PHE A 113 10.62 5.22 -3.04
CA PHE A 113 11.84 5.38 -3.84
C PHE A 113 13.01 5.89 -2.99
N ASN A 114 12.78 6.95 -2.20
CA ASN A 114 13.80 7.49 -1.29
C ASN A 114 14.16 6.51 -0.16
N LEU A 115 13.19 5.77 0.37
CA LEU A 115 13.43 4.73 1.37
C LEU A 115 14.47 3.72 0.86
N PHE A 116 14.26 3.18 -0.34
CA PHE A 116 15.13 2.15 -0.91
C PHE A 116 16.44 2.71 -1.44
N SER A 117 16.41 3.84 -2.17
CA SER A 117 17.62 4.40 -2.80
C SER A 117 18.59 5.07 -1.83
N VAL A 118 18.10 5.59 -0.70
CA VAL A 118 18.91 6.40 0.24
C VAL A 118 18.94 5.79 1.64
N THR A 119 17.78 5.57 2.25
CA THR A 119 17.70 5.19 3.67
C THR A 119 18.19 3.77 3.89
N MET A 120 17.64 2.80 3.16
CA MET A 120 18.04 1.39 3.29
C MET A 120 19.43 1.13 2.73
N LYS A 121 19.88 1.92 1.75
CA LYS A 121 21.28 1.89 1.30
C LYS A 121 22.28 2.19 2.42
N LYS A 122 21.94 3.11 3.35
CA LYS A 122 22.77 3.36 4.56
C LYS A 122 22.81 2.17 5.51
N MET A 123 21.82 1.27 5.42
CA MET A 123 21.76 0.02 6.18
C MET A 123 22.44 -1.15 5.43
N GLY A 124 23.08 -0.86 4.29
CA GLY A 124 23.79 -1.84 3.48
C GLY A 124 22.91 -2.64 2.51
N LEU A 125 21.64 -2.29 2.34
CA LEU A 125 20.75 -2.90 1.33
C LEU A 125 20.88 -2.14 0.01
N GLU A 126 21.14 -2.85 -1.08
CA GLU A 126 21.18 -2.29 -2.43
C GLU A 126 19.87 -2.48 -3.17
N THR A 127 19.54 -1.54 -4.05
CA THR A 127 18.34 -1.59 -4.89
C THR A 127 18.67 -1.33 -6.34
N THR A 128 18.21 -2.19 -7.24
CA THR A 128 18.14 -1.92 -8.68
C THR A 128 16.72 -1.50 -9.02
N PHE A 129 16.56 -0.27 -9.53
CA PHE A 129 15.29 0.21 -10.06
C PHE A 129 15.17 -0.16 -11.52
N ILE A 130 14.00 -0.68 -11.91
CA ILE A 130 13.69 -1.12 -13.28
C ILE A 130 12.41 -0.44 -13.76
N ASP A 131 12.38 -0.05 -15.03
CA ASP A 131 11.16 0.47 -15.65
C ASP A 131 10.06 -0.63 -15.60
N PRO A 132 8.85 -0.37 -15.08
CA PRO A 132 7.78 -1.35 -15.07
C PRO A 132 7.37 -1.82 -16.47
N ASP A 133 7.64 -1.02 -17.50
CA ASP A 133 7.39 -1.38 -18.89
C ASP A 133 8.57 -2.14 -19.58
N CYS A 134 9.61 -2.48 -18.81
CA CYS A 134 10.75 -3.26 -19.29
C CYS A 134 10.34 -4.62 -19.87
N THR A 135 11.17 -5.17 -20.74
CA THR A 135 11.02 -6.53 -21.25
C THR A 135 11.27 -7.56 -20.14
N GLU A 136 10.84 -8.82 -20.36
CA GLU A 136 11.15 -9.93 -19.43
C GLU A 136 12.67 -10.14 -19.31
N GLU A 137 13.44 -9.96 -20.38
CA GLU A 137 14.90 -10.07 -20.40
C GLU A 137 15.56 -9.00 -19.53
N GLU A 138 15.15 -7.75 -19.68
CA GLU A 138 15.66 -6.63 -18.87
C GLU A 138 15.33 -6.81 -17.40
N LEU A 139 14.09 -7.25 -17.09
CA LEU A 139 13.68 -7.54 -15.72
C LEU A 139 14.54 -8.67 -15.12
N ASN A 140 14.73 -9.78 -15.83
CA ASN A 140 15.57 -10.87 -15.37
C ASN A 140 17.05 -10.48 -15.19
N ALA A 141 17.57 -9.58 -16.02
CA ALA A 141 18.94 -9.08 -15.92
C ALA A 141 19.18 -8.19 -14.69
N ALA A 142 18.11 -7.67 -14.05
CA ALA A 142 18.22 -6.86 -12.83
C ALA A 142 18.51 -7.69 -11.58
N PHE A 143 18.29 -9.02 -11.62
CA PHE A 143 18.50 -9.87 -10.46
C PHE A 143 19.99 -10.17 -10.24
N ARG A 144 20.37 -10.30 -8.97
CA ARG A 144 21.72 -10.66 -8.50
C ARG A 144 21.63 -11.91 -7.62
N PRO A 145 22.73 -12.65 -7.36
CA PRO A 145 22.71 -13.79 -6.47
C PRO A 145 22.17 -13.49 -5.05
N ASN A 146 22.41 -12.28 -4.56
CA ASN A 146 21.95 -11.78 -3.25
C ASN A 146 20.60 -11.04 -3.32
N THR A 147 19.84 -11.10 -4.40
CA THR A 147 18.50 -10.54 -4.47
C THR A 147 17.55 -11.32 -3.55
N LYS A 148 16.77 -10.57 -2.73
CA LYS A 148 15.86 -11.12 -1.72
C LYS A 148 14.38 -10.85 -1.99
N ALA A 149 14.05 -9.80 -2.76
CA ALA A 149 12.67 -9.45 -3.07
C ALA A 149 12.57 -8.64 -4.36
N VAL A 150 11.36 -8.64 -4.92
CA VAL A 150 10.92 -7.66 -5.92
C VAL A 150 9.85 -6.78 -5.28
N PHE A 151 9.89 -5.47 -5.54
CA PHE A 151 8.92 -4.51 -5.02
C PHE A 151 8.26 -3.69 -6.14
N GLY A 152 6.95 -3.50 -6.07
CA GLY A 152 6.20 -2.62 -6.97
C GLY A 152 4.93 -2.07 -6.35
N GLU A 153 4.25 -1.17 -7.05
CA GLU A 153 2.93 -0.64 -6.67
C GLU A 153 1.89 -1.03 -7.72
N THR A 154 0.70 -1.45 -7.30
CA THR A 154 -0.40 -1.78 -8.22
C THR A 154 -0.68 -0.62 -9.18
N ILE A 155 -0.79 0.59 -8.64
CA ILE A 155 -0.92 1.84 -9.38
C ILE A 155 0.05 2.85 -8.76
N ALA A 156 1.02 3.31 -9.54
CA ALA A 156 2.05 4.24 -9.07
C ALA A 156 1.53 5.68 -8.87
N ASN A 157 2.06 6.38 -7.87
CA ASN A 157 1.75 7.76 -7.57
C ASN A 157 2.98 8.67 -7.83
N PRO A 158 2.90 9.73 -8.64
CA PRO A 158 1.72 10.25 -9.35
C PRO A 158 1.61 9.78 -10.82
N ALA A 159 2.52 8.94 -11.28
CA ALA A 159 2.63 8.57 -12.70
C ALA A 159 1.44 7.74 -13.24
N LEU A 160 0.63 7.14 -12.35
CA LEU A 160 -0.51 6.26 -12.64
C LEU A 160 -0.16 5.07 -13.55
N THR A 161 1.09 4.65 -13.51
CA THR A 161 1.57 3.42 -14.15
C THR A 161 0.96 2.23 -13.45
N VAL A 162 0.43 1.27 -14.19
CA VAL A 162 -0.09 0.00 -13.65
C VAL A 162 0.97 -1.07 -13.79
N LEU A 163 1.29 -1.72 -12.69
CA LEU A 163 2.28 -2.82 -12.67
C LEU A 163 1.70 -4.06 -13.36
N ASP A 164 2.46 -4.69 -14.24
CA ASP A 164 2.16 -6.05 -14.69
C ASP A 164 2.54 -7.06 -13.59
N ILE A 165 1.60 -7.32 -12.69
CA ILE A 165 1.83 -8.15 -11.50
C ILE A 165 2.29 -9.55 -11.87
N GLU A 166 1.68 -10.17 -12.88
CA GLU A 166 2.06 -11.52 -13.31
C GLU A 166 3.47 -11.60 -13.90
N LYS A 167 3.87 -10.59 -14.71
CA LYS A 167 5.22 -10.50 -15.26
C LYS A 167 6.26 -10.42 -14.13
N PHE A 168 6.02 -9.52 -13.16
CA PHE A 168 6.94 -9.33 -12.04
C PHE A 168 6.95 -10.52 -11.08
N ALA A 169 5.80 -11.16 -10.83
CA ALA A 169 5.70 -12.38 -10.01
C ALA A 169 6.45 -13.55 -10.67
N LYS A 170 6.24 -13.76 -11.97
CA LYS A 170 6.94 -14.80 -12.73
C LYS A 170 8.46 -14.65 -12.66
N ALA A 171 8.96 -13.44 -12.84
CA ALA A 171 10.39 -13.16 -12.72
C ALA A 171 10.89 -13.36 -11.28
N ALA A 172 10.19 -12.84 -10.28
CA ALA A 172 10.55 -13.02 -8.89
C ALA A 172 10.65 -14.50 -8.49
N HIS A 173 9.62 -15.29 -8.80
CA HIS A 173 9.58 -16.73 -8.50
C HIS A 173 10.64 -17.53 -9.27
N ALA A 174 10.93 -17.18 -10.52
CA ALA A 174 12.02 -17.82 -11.29
C ALA A 174 13.39 -17.62 -10.62
N HIS A 175 13.57 -16.55 -9.89
CA HIS A 175 14.78 -16.24 -9.11
C HIS A 175 14.65 -16.66 -7.63
N GLY A 176 13.58 -17.34 -7.22
CA GLY A 176 13.36 -17.85 -5.87
C GLY A 176 13.23 -16.73 -4.82
N VAL A 177 12.56 -15.62 -5.17
CA VAL A 177 12.30 -14.49 -4.26
C VAL A 177 10.83 -14.06 -4.34
N PRO A 178 10.25 -13.50 -3.26
CA PRO A 178 8.87 -13.04 -3.26
C PRO A 178 8.69 -11.71 -4.03
N LEU A 179 7.47 -11.51 -4.56
CA LEU A 179 6.97 -10.22 -5.01
C LEU A 179 6.19 -9.53 -3.90
N ILE A 180 6.63 -8.32 -3.52
CA ILE A 180 5.95 -7.42 -2.60
C ILE A 180 5.24 -6.33 -3.41
N VAL A 181 3.93 -6.16 -3.20
CA VAL A 181 3.13 -5.16 -3.93
C VAL A 181 2.47 -4.19 -2.94
N ASP A 182 2.75 -2.91 -3.08
CA ASP A 182 1.98 -1.85 -2.42
C ASP A 182 0.65 -1.66 -3.17
N ASN A 183 -0.45 -2.06 -2.53
CA ASN A 183 -1.80 -2.05 -3.11
C ASN A 183 -2.65 -0.87 -2.60
N THR A 184 -2.01 0.22 -2.18
CA THR A 184 -2.66 1.38 -1.54
C THR A 184 -3.73 2.01 -2.42
N PHE A 185 -3.48 2.23 -3.72
CA PHE A 185 -4.41 2.95 -4.59
C PHE A 185 -5.56 2.10 -5.09
N ALA A 186 -5.31 0.86 -5.46
CA ALA A 186 -6.37 -0.04 -5.92
C ALA A 186 -7.24 -0.52 -4.75
N THR A 187 -6.67 -0.73 -3.57
CA THR A 187 -7.28 -1.40 -2.41
C THR A 187 -7.73 -2.84 -2.74
N PRO A 188 -8.03 -3.68 -1.77
CA PRO A 188 -8.54 -5.03 -2.04
C PRO A 188 -9.95 -5.05 -2.66
N VAL A 189 -10.59 -3.88 -2.79
CA VAL A 189 -11.88 -3.74 -3.47
C VAL A 189 -11.72 -3.85 -4.99
N ASN A 190 -10.70 -3.20 -5.54
CA ASN A 190 -10.48 -3.14 -6.97
C ASN A 190 -9.44 -4.15 -7.47
N CYS A 191 -8.40 -4.45 -6.67
CA CYS A 191 -7.35 -5.41 -7.00
C CYS A 191 -6.98 -6.25 -5.78
N ARG A 192 -6.78 -7.54 -5.99
CA ARG A 192 -6.19 -8.48 -5.04
C ARG A 192 -4.91 -9.05 -5.63
N PRO A 193 -3.75 -8.48 -5.35
CA PRO A 193 -2.49 -8.89 -5.98
C PRO A 193 -2.14 -10.37 -5.78
N PHE A 194 -2.62 -11.01 -4.70
CA PHE A 194 -2.44 -12.46 -4.46
C PHE A 194 -3.11 -13.36 -5.49
N GLU A 195 -4.12 -12.88 -6.20
CA GLU A 195 -4.78 -13.61 -7.29
C GLU A 195 -3.90 -13.62 -8.55
N TRP A 196 -2.90 -12.74 -8.62
CA TRP A 196 -2.01 -12.52 -9.76
C TRP A 196 -0.54 -12.85 -9.46
N GLY A 197 -0.28 -13.51 -8.33
CA GLY A 197 1.04 -14.07 -8.01
C GLY A 197 1.88 -13.21 -7.05
N ALA A 198 1.39 -12.12 -6.50
CA ALA A 198 2.07 -11.44 -5.40
C ALA A 198 2.12 -12.34 -4.16
N ASP A 199 3.16 -12.17 -3.34
CA ASP A 199 3.38 -12.95 -2.13
C ASP A 199 3.10 -12.14 -0.87
N ILE A 200 3.53 -10.89 -0.86
CA ILE A 200 3.31 -9.95 0.24
C ILE A 200 2.60 -8.71 -0.32
N VAL A 201 1.62 -8.22 0.39
CA VAL A 201 0.94 -6.95 0.07
C VAL A 201 1.15 -5.97 1.20
N THR A 202 1.48 -4.72 0.84
CA THR A 202 1.55 -3.60 1.79
C THR A 202 0.49 -2.56 1.47
N HIS A 203 0.12 -1.78 2.47
CA HIS A 203 -0.81 -0.66 2.34
C HIS A 203 -0.39 0.53 3.18
N SER A 204 -0.53 1.73 2.64
CA SER A 204 -0.77 2.91 3.45
C SER A 204 -2.27 2.98 3.77
N THR A 205 -2.66 2.51 4.96
CA THR A 205 -4.07 2.56 5.39
C THR A 205 -4.56 3.99 5.60
N THR A 206 -3.64 4.95 5.66
CA THR A 206 -3.86 6.41 5.68
C THR A 206 -4.76 6.90 4.52
N LYS A 207 -4.77 6.16 3.40
CA LYS A 207 -5.40 6.55 2.14
C LYS A 207 -6.86 6.07 2.08
N TYR A 208 -7.29 5.47 1.00
CA TYR A 208 -8.68 5.01 0.83
C TYR A 208 -9.23 4.15 1.97
N MET A 209 -8.39 3.35 2.64
CA MET A 209 -8.88 2.49 3.73
C MET A 209 -9.42 3.31 4.91
N ASP A 210 -8.71 4.34 5.37
CA ASP A 210 -9.23 5.35 6.29
C ASP A 210 -10.26 6.25 5.58
N GLY A 211 -9.86 6.86 4.46
CA GLY A 211 -10.70 7.63 3.54
C GLY A 211 -11.21 8.97 4.08
N HIS A 212 -10.75 9.40 5.25
CA HIS A 212 -11.23 10.61 5.95
C HIS A 212 -10.09 11.56 6.37
N ALA A 213 -8.84 11.24 6.01
CA ALA A 213 -7.64 11.97 6.44
C ALA A 213 -7.52 12.05 7.98
N SER A 214 -7.99 11.03 8.69
CA SER A 214 -8.14 11.05 10.16
C SER A 214 -7.10 10.19 10.88
N ALA A 215 -6.58 9.13 10.26
CA ALA A 215 -5.62 8.22 10.87
C ALA A 215 -4.46 7.86 9.94
N VAL A 216 -3.24 8.11 10.38
CA VAL A 216 -2.04 7.60 9.71
C VAL A 216 -1.84 6.13 10.12
N GLY A 217 -1.59 5.28 9.14
CA GLY A 217 -1.34 3.87 9.39
C GLY A 217 -0.86 3.10 8.17
N GLY A 218 -0.51 1.85 8.38
CA GLY A 218 -0.14 0.91 7.35
C GLY A 218 -0.53 -0.51 7.71
N CYS A 219 -0.40 -1.42 6.76
CA CYS A 219 -0.66 -2.84 6.95
C CYS A 219 0.27 -3.67 6.08
N ILE A 220 0.69 -4.82 6.58
CA ILE A 220 1.38 -5.86 5.83
C ILE A 220 0.48 -7.09 5.84
N VAL A 221 0.28 -7.70 4.68
CA VAL A 221 -0.47 -8.95 4.52
C VAL A 221 0.42 -9.96 3.81
N ASP A 222 0.50 -11.17 4.35
CA ASP A 222 1.18 -12.32 3.76
C ASP A 222 0.16 -13.24 3.08
N SER A 223 0.43 -13.66 1.85
CA SER A 223 -0.37 -14.67 1.16
C SER A 223 -0.28 -16.06 1.81
N GLY A 224 0.86 -16.35 2.46
CA GLY A 224 1.21 -17.68 2.95
C GLY A 224 1.55 -18.70 1.86
N LYS A 225 1.76 -18.26 0.62
CA LYS A 225 1.98 -19.14 -0.54
C LYS A 225 3.45 -19.27 -0.92
N PHE A 226 4.30 -18.29 -0.58
CA PHE A 226 5.72 -18.35 -0.91
C PHE A 226 6.41 -19.43 -0.07
N ASP A 227 7.09 -20.35 -0.73
CA ASP A 227 7.80 -21.43 -0.05
C ASP A 227 9.20 -21.00 0.39
N TRP A 228 9.27 -20.44 1.61
CA TRP A 228 10.53 -20.03 2.23
C TRP A 228 11.52 -21.16 2.38
N THR A 229 11.03 -22.41 2.56
CA THR A 229 11.86 -23.59 2.81
C THR A 229 12.52 -24.10 1.54
N ALA A 230 11.86 -23.95 0.39
CA ALA A 230 12.43 -24.26 -0.92
C ALA A 230 13.62 -23.34 -1.27
N HIS A 231 13.71 -22.17 -0.60
CA HIS A 231 14.75 -21.16 -0.80
C HIS A 231 15.44 -20.79 0.52
N ALA A 232 15.65 -21.79 1.39
CA ALA A 232 16.17 -21.61 2.75
C ALA A 232 17.54 -20.89 2.80
N ASP A 233 18.39 -21.11 1.81
CA ASP A 233 19.68 -20.45 1.64
C ASP A 233 19.54 -18.91 1.47
N LYS A 234 18.46 -18.47 0.87
CA LYS A 234 18.17 -17.04 0.71
C LYS A 234 17.50 -16.42 1.94
N PHE A 235 16.76 -17.21 2.71
CA PHE A 235 15.93 -16.72 3.82
C PHE A 235 16.25 -17.40 5.16
N PRO A 236 17.54 -17.41 5.59
CA PRO A 236 17.93 -18.05 6.85
C PRO A 236 17.19 -17.48 8.06
N GLY A 237 16.86 -16.18 8.07
CA GLY A 237 16.11 -15.57 9.17
C GLY A 237 14.71 -16.12 9.40
N LEU A 238 14.15 -16.90 8.46
CA LEU A 238 12.85 -17.60 8.60
C LEU A 238 13.01 -19.12 8.75
N THR A 239 14.11 -19.67 8.27
CA THR A 239 14.29 -21.11 8.06
C THR A 239 15.38 -21.74 8.94
N THR A 240 16.08 -20.93 9.74
CA THR A 240 17.07 -21.39 10.74
C THR A 240 16.67 -20.89 12.13
N PRO A 241 17.22 -21.52 13.20
CA PRO A 241 16.98 -21.08 14.58
C PRO A 241 17.30 -19.62 14.81
N ASP A 242 16.38 -18.88 15.43
CA ASP A 242 16.52 -17.46 15.79
C ASP A 242 17.09 -17.34 17.21
N ASP A 243 18.25 -16.72 17.36
CA ASP A 243 18.94 -16.49 18.63
C ASP A 243 18.12 -15.58 19.58
N SER A 244 17.25 -14.71 19.04
CA SER A 244 16.42 -13.80 19.85
C SER A 244 15.17 -14.47 20.44
N TYR A 245 14.87 -15.72 20.02
CA TYR A 245 13.72 -16.52 20.50
C TYR A 245 14.12 -17.97 20.81
N HIS A 246 15.18 -18.18 21.56
CA HIS A 246 15.61 -19.49 22.06
C HIS A 246 15.74 -20.57 20.99
N GLY A 247 16.12 -20.18 19.76
CA GLY A 247 16.32 -21.10 18.66
C GLY A 247 15.03 -21.51 17.93
N VAL A 248 13.97 -20.71 18.00
CA VAL A 248 12.76 -20.94 17.20
C VAL A 248 13.06 -20.79 15.72
N THR A 249 12.69 -21.78 14.92
CA THR A 249 12.64 -21.70 13.45
C THR A 249 11.20 -21.34 13.05
N TYR A 250 11.01 -20.12 12.48
CA TYR A 250 9.65 -19.61 12.22
C TYR A 250 8.85 -20.46 11.26
N THR A 251 9.47 -20.96 10.19
CA THR A 251 8.79 -21.82 9.20
C THR A 251 8.38 -23.19 9.76
N GLU A 252 9.17 -23.76 10.66
CA GLU A 252 8.84 -25.02 11.31
C GLU A 252 7.69 -24.87 12.30
N ARG A 253 7.69 -23.76 13.06
CA ARG A 253 6.72 -23.56 14.12
C ARG A 253 5.39 -22.99 13.65
N PHE A 254 5.42 -22.05 12.71
CA PHE A 254 4.23 -21.31 12.26
C PHE A 254 3.81 -21.64 10.83
N GLY A 255 4.53 -22.55 10.16
CA GLY A 255 4.30 -22.89 8.76
C GLY A 255 4.56 -21.71 7.81
N LEU A 256 4.34 -21.94 6.50
CA LEU A 256 4.54 -20.90 5.49
C LEU A 256 3.59 -19.71 5.71
N GLY A 257 2.36 -19.96 6.14
CA GLY A 257 1.32 -18.94 6.28
C GLY A 257 1.44 -18.03 7.51
N GLY A 258 2.30 -18.40 8.49
CA GLY A 258 2.47 -17.61 9.72
C GLY A 258 3.88 -17.06 9.91
N ALA A 259 4.90 -17.71 9.32
CA ALA A 259 6.32 -17.42 9.58
C ALA A 259 6.70 -15.95 9.35
N PHE A 260 6.31 -15.39 8.21
CA PHE A 260 6.70 -14.04 7.81
C PHE A 260 6.16 -12.96 8.76
N ILE A 261 4.86 -12.97 9.03
CA ILE A 261 4.22 -11.98 9.92
C ILE A 261 4.63 -12.19 11.36
N THR A 262 4.76 -13.45 11.83
CA THR A 262 5.20 -13.71 13.20
C THR A 262 6.61 -13.18 13.45
N LYS A 263 7.57 -13.44 12.53
CA LYS A 263 8.92 -12.87 12.64
C LYS A 263 8.89 -11.34 12.60
N CYS A 264 8.13 -10.76 11.68
CA CYS A 264 8.02 -9.31 11.56
C CYS A 264 7.48 -8.68 12.86
N THR A 265 6.50 -9.30 13.50
CA THR A 265 5.93 -8.84 14.77
C THR A 265 6.87 -9.10 15.94
N ALA A 266 7.34 -10.34 16.09
CA ALA A 266 8.12 -10.77 17.24
C ALA A 266 9.50 -10.11 17.30
N GLN A 267 10.12 -9.83 16.16
CA GLN A 267 11.45 -9.24 16.07
C GLN A 267 11.40 -7.76 15.69
N LEU A 268 10.91 -7.42 14.47
CA LEU A 268 11.02 -6.06 13.96
C LEU A 268 10.06 -5.08 14.67
N MET A 269 8.81 -5.46 14.87
CA MET A 269 7.85 -4.62 15.61
C MET A 269 8.31 -4.44 17.07
N ARG A 270 8.80 -5.50 17.71
CA ARG A 270 9.37 -5.43 19.06
C ARG A 270 10.49 -4.40 19.16
N ASP A 271 11.40 -4.42 18.18
CA ASP A 271 12.66 -3.66 18.25
C ASP A 271 12.51 -2.22 17.72
N PHE A 272 11.76 -2.01 16.62
CA PHE A 272 11.55 -0.70 16.01
C PHE A 272 10.31 0.05 16.52
N GLY A 273 9.32 -0.66 17.04
CA GLY A 273 8.13 -0.06 17.66
C GLY A 273 7.19 0.64 16.67
N CYS A 274 7.15 0.22 15.42
CA CYS A 274 6.32 0.82 14.38
C CYS A 274 4.83 0.41 14.45
N GLY A 275 4.28 0.22 15.66
CA GLY A 275 2.89 -0.20 15.87
C GLY A 275 1.87 0.93 15.71
N GLN A 276 0.66 0.59 15.34
CA GLN A 276 -0.48 1.49 15.28
C GLN A 276 -1.20 1.57 16.63
N SER A 277 -1.77 2.73 16.98
CA SER A 277 -2.55 2.86 18.20
C SER A 277 -3.92 2.18 18.07
N PRO A 278 -4.50 1.64 19.17
CA PRO A 278 -5.84 1.07 19.14
C PRO A 278 -6.93 2.06 18.70
N GLN A 279 -6.79 3.34 19.04
CA GLN A 279 -7.71 4.39 18.59
C GLN A 279 -7.66 4.59 17.07
N SER A 280 -6.45 4.66 16.49
CA SER A 280 -6.29 4.78 15.04
C SER A 280 -6.78 3.53 14.33
N ALA A 281 -6.57 2.34 14.90
CA ALA A 281 -7.10 1.09 14.37
C ALA A 281 -8.64 1.06 14.38
N PHE A 282 -9.27 1.57 15.46
CA PHE A 282 -10.73 1.70 15.53
C PHE A 282 -11.28 2.64 14.44
N ILE A 283 -10.64 3.80 14.25
CA ILE A 283 -11.03 4.75 13.18
C ILE A 283 -10.89 4.09 11.81
N LEU A 284 -9.77 3.40 11.57
CA LEU A 284 -9.55 2.63 10.34
C LEU A 284 -10.65 1.58 10.12
N ASN A 285 -11.09 0.88 11.19
CA ASN A 285 -12.19 -0.08 11.07
C ASN A 285 -13.47 0.57 10.53
N LEU A 286 -13.82 1.76 11.02
CA LEU A 286 -14.99 2.52 10.51
C LEU A 286 -14.82 2.89 9.02
N GLY A 287 -13.61 3.29 8.62
CA GLY A 287 -13.29 3.54 7.21
C GLY A 287 -13.46 2.29 6.33
N LEU A 288 -12.97 1.14 6.79
CA LEU A 288 -13.07 -0.12 6.07
C LEU A 288 -14.52 -0.57 5.85
N GLU A 289 -15.42 -0.31 6.80
CA GLU A 289 -16.84 -0.71 6.68
C GLU A 289 -17.55 -0.07 5.48
N SER A 290 -17.15 1.13 5.07
CA SER A 290 -17.70 1.85 3.91
C SER A 290 -16.83 1.80 2.66
N LEU A 291 -15.67 1.15 2.71
CA LEU A 291 -14.66 1.17 1.65
C LEU A 291 -15.20 0.80 0.26
N PRO A 292 -16.01 -0.25 0.05
CA PRO A 292 -16.47 -0.63 -1.28
C PRO A 292 -17.35 0.44 -1.93
N PHE A 293 -18.21 1.08 -1.15
CA PHE A 293 -19.10 2.14 -1.63
C PHE A 293 -18.31 3.41 -1.98
N ARG A 294 -17.32 3.75 -1.14
CA ARG A 294 -16.45 4.90 -1.39
C ARG A 294 -15.58 4.67 -2.63
N MET A 295 -14.95 3.50 -2.77
CA MET A 295 -14.15 3.18 -3.95
C MET A 295 -14.95 3.26 -5.25
N LYS A 296 -16.18 2.75 -5.25
CA LYS A 296 -17.08 2.86 -6.41
C LYS A 296 -17.33 4.32 -6.79
N GLN A 297 -17.60 5.20 -5.80
CA GLN A 297 -17.83 6.61 -6.06
C GLN A 297 -16.56 7.36 -6.48
N HIS A 298 -15.43 7.10 -5.83
CA HIS A 298 -14.13 7.68 -6.23
C HIS A 298 -13.79 7.35 -7.70
N CYS A 299 -13.95 6.08 -8.10
CA CYS A 299 -13.68 5.65 -9.48
C CYS A 299 -14.66 6.28 -10.46
N ALA A 300 -15.94 6.38 -10.12
CA ALA A 300 -16.96 7.01 -10.98
C ALA A 300 -16.67 8.50 -11.18
N ASN A 301 -16.34 9.23 -10.11
CA ASN A 301 -15.99 10.64 -10.20
C ASN A 301 -14.71 10.85 -11.03
N ALA A 302 -13.68 10.03 -10.79
CA ALA A 302 -12.44 10.11 -11.55
C ALA A 302 -12.67 9.82 -13.04
N GLN A 303 -13.47 8.82 -13.38
CA GLN A 303 -13.79 8.50 -14.77
C GLN A 303 -14.46 9.70 -15.48
N ALA A 304 -15.52 10.24 -14.89
CA ALA A 304 -16.25 11.36 -15.48
C ALA A 304 -15.39 12.62 -15.62
N ILE A 305 -14.59 12.94 -14.59
CA ILE A 305 -13.67 14.09 -14.64
C ILE A 305 -12.56 13.87 -15.67
N ALA A 306 -11.99 12.66 -15.76
CA ALA A 306 -10.96 12.34 -16.75
C ALA A 306 -11.49 12.46 -18.19
N GLU A 307 -12.72 12.00 -18.44
CA GLU A 307 -13.40 12.16 -19.74
C GLU A 307 -13.63 13.64 -20.07
N TYR A 308 -14.10 14.44 -19.10
CA TYR A 308 -14.27 15.88 -19.27
C TYR A 308 -12.95 16.57 -19.59
N LEU A 309 -11.89 16.29 -18.84
CA LEU A 309 -10.56 16.88 -19.05
C LEU A 309 -9.96 16.49 -20.41
N LYS A 310 -10.12 15.21 -20.84
CA LYS A 310 -9.61 14.72 -22.13
C LYS A 310 -10.22 15.48 -23.32
N GLY A 311 -11.45 15.96 -23.19
CA GLY A 311 -12.13 16.75 -24.22
C GLY A 311 -11.90 18.27 -24.17
N HIS A 312 -11.18 18.77 -23.19
CA HIS A 312 -11.07 20.21 -22.93
C HIS A 312 -9.87 20.86 -23.64
N GLU A 313 -10.08 21.97 -24.39
CA GLU A 313 -9.08 22.63 -25.22
C GLU A 313 -7.81 23.15 -24.50
N LYS A 314 -7.91 23.42 -23.19
CA LYS A 314 -6.79 23.89 -22.35
C LYS A 314 -5.96 22.78 -21.76
N VAL A 315 -6.42 21.52 -21.87
CA VAL A 315 -5.74 20.34 -21.35
C VAL A 315 -4.83 19.74 -22.43
N SER A 316 -3.56 19.58 -22.12
CA SER A 316 -2.57 19.05 -23.06
C SER A 316 -2.53 17.53 -23.07
N TRP A 317 -2.75 16.89 -21.92
CA TRP A 317 -2.80 15.44 -21.76
C TRP A 317 -3.52 15.06 -20.48
N VAL A 318 -4.08 13.83 -20.44
CA VAL A 318 -4.68 13.22 -19.27
C VAL A 318 -4.15 11.80 -19.14
N LYS A 319 -3.75 11.40 -17.94
CA LYS A 319 -3.42 10.02 -17.55
C LYS A 319 -4.45 9.54 -16.54
N TYR A 320 -5.15 8.50 -16.89
CA TYR A 320 -6.05 7.74 -16.02
C TYR A 320 -6.26 6.36 -16.63
N CYS A 321 -5.84 5.33 -15.95
CA CYS A 321 -5.89 3.96 -16.48
C CYS A 321 -7.31 3.40 -16.72
N GLY A 322 -8.35 4.12 -16.31
CA GLY A 322 -9.75 3.85 -16.66
C GLY A 322 -10.21 4.46 -18.00
N LEU A 323 -9.40 5.32 -18.65
CA LEU A 323 -9.73 5.91 -19.94
C LEU A 323 -9.36 4.99 -21.09
N GLU A 324 -10.30 4.75 -22.00
CA GLU A 324 -10.01 4.06 -23.25
C GLU A 324 -8.95 4.83 -24.06
N GLY A 325 -7.89 4.11 -24.48
CA GLY A 325 -6.72 4.67 -25.15
C GLY A 325 -5.60 5.13 -24.22
N ASP A 326 -5.76 5.07 -22.89
CA ASP A 326 -4.63 5.17 -21.98
C ASP A 326 -3.70 3.96 -22.15
N LYS A 327 -2.39 4.17 -22.03
CA LYS A 327 -1.37 3.12 -22.19
C LYS A 327 -1.63 1.88 -21.32
N TYR A 328 -2.19 2.10 -20.13
CA TYR A 328 -2.42 1.05 -19.14
C TYR A 328 -3.87 0.56 -19.07
N TYR A 329 -4.75 1.01 -19.97
CA TYR A 329 -6.17 0.66 -19.96
C TYR A 329 -6.43 -0.85 -19.94
N GLU A 330 -5.81 -1.59 -20.87
CA GLU A 330 -6.04 -3.03 -20.99
C GLU A 330 -5.52 -3.81 -19.78
N ILE A 331 -4.35 -3.46 -19.25
CA ILE A 331 -3.79 -4.10 -18.06
C ILE A 331 -4.56 -3.73 -16.79
N ALA A 332 -5.03 -2.48 -16.70
CA ALA A 332 -5.89 -2.05 -15.61
C ALA A 332 -7.22 -2.81 -15.63
N LYS A 333 -7.83 -2.97 -16.79
CA LYS A 333 -9.07 -3.72 -16.96
C LYS A 333 -8.90 -5.21 -16.59
N LYS A 334 -7.74 -5.79 -16.86
CA LYS A 334 -7.40 -7.16 -16.47
C LYS A 334 -7.35 -7.32 -14.95
N TYR A 335 -6.59 -6.48 -14.26
CA TYR A 335 -6.36 -6.60 -12.82
C TYR A 335 -7.44 -5.95 -11.96
N MET A 336 -8.13 -4.95 -12.50
CA MET A 336 -9.07 -4.07 -11.80
C MET A 336 -10.37 -3.88 -12.61
N PRO A 337 -11.11 -4.96 -12.91
CA PRO A 337 -12.29 -4.89 -13.82
C PRO A 337 -13.44 -4.03 -13.28
N ASN A 338 -13.47 -3.75 -11.97
CA ASN A 338 -14.55 -3.01 -11.30
C ASN A 338 -14.21 -1.54 -11.02
N GLY A 339 -13.08 -1.06 -11.49
CA GLY A 339 -12.57 0.29 -11.27
C GLY A 339 -11.12 0.27 -10.76
N SER A 340 -10.38 1.35 -10.96
CA SER A 340 -8.95 1.43 -10.63
C SER A 340 -8.70 2.22 -9.34
N CYS A 341 -8.77 3.56 -9.43
CA CYS A 341 -8.62 4.47 -8.29
C CYS A 341 -9.34 5.79 -8.57
N GLY A 342 -9.36 6.69 -7.60
CA GLY A 342 -9.92 8.04 -7.72
C GLY A 342 -8.89 9.12 -8.04
N VAL A 343 -7.71 8.77 -8.58
CA VAL A 343 -6.64 9.74 -8.86
C VAL A 343 -6.43 9.89 -10.36
N ILE A 344 -6.33 11.13 -10.81
CA ILE A 344 -6.06 11.53 -12.20
C ILE A 344 -4.78 12.36 -12.20
N SER A 345 -3.96 12.21 -13.23
CA SER A 345 -2.88 13.16 -13.54
C SER A 345 -3.13 13.78 -14.90
N PHE A 346 -2.95 15.10 -15.01
CA PHE A 346 -3.14 15.81 -16.27
C PHE A 346 -2.23 17.03 -16.36
N GLY A 347 -1.99 17.50 -17.56
CA GLY A 347 -1.22 18.71 -17.86
C GLY A 347 -2.06 19.75 -18.58
N LEU A 348 -1.68 21.02 -18.42
CA LEU A 348 -2.32 22.16 -19.08
C LEU A 348 -1.40 22.80 -20.11
N HIS A 349 -1.97 23.28 -21.22
CA HIS A 349 -1.26 24.17 -22.13
C HIS A 349 -0.81 25.43 -21.36
N GLY A 350 0.46 25.81 -21.44
CA GLY A 350 1.06 26.88 -20.66
C GLY A 350 1.89 26.39 -19.45
N GLY A 351 1.97 25.06 -19.24
CA GLY A 351 2.91 24.42 -18.33
C GLY A 351 2.72 24.80 -16.86
N ARG A 352 3.82 24.95 -16.12
CA ARG A 352 3.87 25.26 -14.69
C ARG A 352 2.95 26.42 -14.29
N LYS A 353 3.00 27.53 -15.01
CA LYS A 353 2.21 28.72 -14.69
C LYS A 353 0.70 28.48 -14.84
N ALA A 354 0.30 27.75 -15.86
CA ALA A 354 -1.08 27.34 -16.06
C ALA A 354 -1.57 26.44 -14.92
N ALA A 355 -0.76 25.46 -14.52
CA ALA A 355 -1.06 24.56 -13.41
C ALA A 355 -1.24 25.31 -12.08
N GLU A 356 -0.33 26.23 -11.76
CA GLU A 356 -0.43 27.06 -10.55
C GLU A 356 -1.66 27.98 -10.57
N THR A 357 -1.99 28.54 -11.74
CA THR A 357 -3.17 29.41 -11.91
C THR A 357 -4.45 28.59 -11.73
N PHE A 358 -4.56 27.44 -12.36
CA PHE A 358 -5.69 26.52 -12.23
C PHE A 358 -5.95 26.19 -10.77
N MET A 359 -4.93 25.66 -10.08
CA MET A 359 -5.09 25.24 -8.67
C MET A 359 -5.50 26.39 -7.75
N LYS A 360 -5.01 27.60 -8.00
CA LYS A 360 -5.35 28.78 -7.21
C LYS A 360 -6.82 29.19 -7.34
N HIS A 361 -7.50 28.81 -8.44
CA HIS A 361 -8.88 29.16 -8.71
C HIS A 361 -9.88 28.06 -8.37
N LEU A 362 -9.43 26.87 -7.95
CA LEU A 362 -10.31 25.84 -7.39
C LEU A 362 -11.01 26.38 -6.12
N LYS A 363 -12.29 26.08 -5.98
CA LYS A 363 -13.13 26.50 -4.83
C LYS A 363 -13.52 25.32 -3.95
N LEU A 364 -13.73 24.15 -4.54
CA LEU A 364 -14.01 22.90 -3.82
C LEU A 364 -12.75 22.07 -3.64
N GLY A 365 -11.94 21.91 -4.71
CA GLY A 365 -10.69 21.19 -4.64
C GLY A 365 -9.64 21.93 -3.81
N SER A 366 -9.15 21.32 -2.72
CA SER A 366 -8.10 21.91 -1.87
C SER A 366 -6.70 21.56 -2.34
N ILE A 367 -5.72 22.44 -2.08
CA ILE A 367 -4.31 22.21 -2.37
C ILE A 367 -3.68 21.47 -1.20
N GLU A 368 -3.35 20.19 -1.39
CA GLU A 368 -2.85 19.33 -0.32
C GLU A 368 -1.85 18.30 -0.85
N THR A 369 -0.95 17.86 0.03
CA THR A 369 -0.07 16.71 -0.26
C THR A 369 -0.80 15.38 -0.12
N HIS A 370 -1.95 15.37 0.57
CA HIS A 370 -2.77 14.18 0.78
C HIS A 370 -3.41 13.70 -0.53
N VAL A 371 -3.98 12.50 -0.50
CA VAL A 371 -4.61 11.82 -1.64
C VAL A 371 -5.54 10.75 -1.09
N ALA A 372 -6.60 10.41 -1.84
CA ALA A 372 -7.51 9.33 -1.47
C ALA A 372 -8.35 9.62 -0.20
N ASP A 373 -8.87 10.82 -0.14
CA ASP A 373 -9.77 11.33 0.90
C ASP A 373 -11.20 11.47 0.34
N SER A 374 -12.16 11.57 1.21
CA SER A 374 -13.57 11.87 0.88
C SER A 374 -13.73 13.23 0.19
N ARG A 375 -12.80 14.16 0.40
CA ARG A 375 -12.76 15.49 -0.23
C ARG A 375 -11.81 15.51 -1.41
N THR A 376 -12.19 16.23 -2.45
CA THR A 376 -11.34 16.44 -3.62
C THR A 376 -10.14 17.30 -3.24
N CYS A 377 -8.95 16.84 -3.59
CA CYS A 377 -7.72 17.58 -3.38
C CYS A 377 -6.78 17.50 -4.60
N CYS A 378 -5.88 18.47 -4.69
CA CYS A 378 -5.05 18.71 -5.84
C CYS A 378 -3.61 19.00 -5.41
N LEU A 379 -2.65 18.53 -6.18
CA LEU A 379 -1.22 18.77 -5.97
C LEU A 379 -0.53 19.05 -7.30
N HIS A 380 0.32 20.06 -7.31
CA HIS A 380 1.28 20.30 -8.38
C HIS A 380 2.68 19.92 -7.86
N PRO A 381 3.20 18.73 -8.20
CA PRO A 381 4.45 18.23 -7.61
C PRO A 381 5.63 19.15 -7.86
N ALA A 382 5.75 19.74 -9.04
CA ALA A 382 6.85 20.60 -9.42
C ALA A 382 6.98 21.88 -8.60
N SER A 383 5.88 22.42 -8.06
CA SER A 383 5.94 23.58 -7.13
C SER A 383 5.91 23.19 -5.66
N ALA A 384 5.65 21.92 -5.32
CA ALA A 384 5.51 21.45 -3.94
C ALA A 384 6.53 20.37 -3.59
N THR A 385 6.20 19.11 -3.78
CA THR A 385 6.98 17.95 -3.29
C THR A 385 8.31 17.75 -4.02
N HIS A 386 8.47 18.26 -5.24
CA HIS A 386 9.67 18.13 -6.09
C HIS A 386 10.29 19.49 -6.44
N ARG A 387 9.95 20.55 -5.68
CA ARG A 387 10.35 21.94 -5.98
C ARG A 387 11.86 22.19 -6.07
N GLN A 388 12.69 21.32 -5.54
CA GLN A 388 14.14 21.41 -5.62
C GLN A 388 14.75 20.79 -6.87
N MET A 389 13.94 20.13 -7.70
CA MET A 389 14.39 19.51 -8.96
C MET A 389 14.32 20.51 -10.11
N THR A 390 15.25 20.40 -11.06
CA THR A 390 15.16 21.11 -12.35
C THR A 390 14.08 20.48 -13.22
N ASP A 391 13.65 21.20 -14.29
CA ASP A 391 12.62 20.67 -15.19
C ASP A 391 13.09 19.38 -15.90
N GLU A 392 14.38 19.26 -16.24
CA GLU A 392 14.96 18.04 -16.80
C GLU A 392 14.93 16.86 -15.80
N GLN A 393 15.16 17.15 -14.51
CA GLN A 393 15.06 16.13 -13.46
C GLN A 393 13.61 15.72 -13.20
N LEU A 394 12.66 16.66 -13.29
CA LEU A 394 11.22 16.38 -13.18
C LEU A 394 10.76 15.49 -14.33
N ASP A 395 11.15 15.78 -15.56
CA ASP A 395 10.80 14.98 -16.74
C ASP A 395 11.38 13.56 -16.63
N ALA A 396 12.66 13.45 -16.22
CA ALA A 396 13.31 12.16 -16.00
C ALA A 396 12.63 11.33 -14.89
N ALA A 397 12.00 11.99 -13.91
CA ALA A 397 11.22 11.35 -12.84
C ALA A 397 9.75 11.06 -13.25
N GLY A 398 9.37 11.38 -14.50
CA GLY A 398 7.98 11.22 -14.99
C GLY A 398 6.98 12.19 -14.35
N VAL A 399 7.47 13.29 -13.78
CA VAL A 399 6.69 14.31 -13.07
C VAL A 399 6.91 15.65 -13.77
N GLY A 400 6.43 15.78 -15.01
CA GLY A 400 6.60 17.01 -15.81
C GLY A 400 6.18 18.28 -15.07
N ALA A 401 6.78 19.40 -15.45
CA ALA A 401 6.55 20.69 -14.81
C ALA A 401 5.10 21.21 -14.97
N ASP A 402 4.30 20.63 -15.84
CA ASP A 402 2.89 20.90 -16.06
C ASP A 402 1.94 19.94 -15.33
N LEU A 403 2.47 18.88 -14.69
CA LEU A 403 1.67 17.82 -14.07
C LEU A 403 0.87 18.32 -12.88
N ILE A 404 -0.44 18.16 -12.95
CA ILE A 404 -1.38 18.30 -11.84
C ILE A 404 -1.89 16.92 -11.46
N ARG A 405 -1.79 16.54 -10.20
CA ARG A 405 -2.43 15.35 -9.63
C ARG A 405 -3.72 15.77 -8.94
N LEU A 406 -4.84 15.26 -9.41
CA LEU A 406 -6.16 15.44 -8.81
C LEU A 406 -6.61 14.15 -8.13
N SER A 407 -6.92 14.20 -6.85
CA SER A 407 -7.57 13.12 -6.11
C SER A 407 -9.05 13.45 -5.98
N CYS A 408 -9.87 12.73 -6.74
CA CYS A 408 -11.32 12.95 -6.78
C CYS A 408 -11.97 12.40 -5.51
N GLY A 409 -12.67 13.26 -4.79
CA GLY A 409 -13.42 12.92 -3.59
C GLY A 409 -14.77 12.27 -3.88
N LEU A 410 -15.67 12.36 -2.93
CA LEU A 410 -17.01 11.77 -2.94
C LEU A 410 -18.11 12.80 -3.22
N GLU A 411 -17.75 14.04 -3.47
CA GLU A 411 -18.66 15.12 -3.79
C GLU A 411 -19.49 14.78 -5.07
N ASN A 412 -20.56 15.49 -5.30
CA ASN A 412 -21.32 15.35 -6.54
C ASN A 412 -20.42 15.68 -7.74
N VAL A 413 -20.41 14.81 -8.74
CA VAL A 413 -19.50 14.93 -9.89
C VAL A 413 -19.77 16.18 -10.75
N GLU A 414 -21.01 16.63 -10.84
CA GLU A 414 -21.37 17.84 -11.59
C GLU A 414 -20.81 19.09 -10.91
N ASP A 415 -20.82 19.13 -9.57
CA ASP A 415 -20.22 20.22 -8.80
C ASP A 415 -18.70 20.25 -8.96
N LEU A 416 -18.05 19.07 -8.97
CA LEU A 416 -16.60 18.96 -9.20
C LEU A 416 -16.21 19.40 -10.61
N ILE A 417 -16.98 18.99 -11.64
CA ILE A 417 -16.75 19.43 -13.02
C ILE A 417 -16.96 20.92 -13.15
N ALA A 418 -17.99 21.48 -12.50
CA ALA A 418 -18.23 22.94 -12.52
C ALA A 418 -17.09 23.72 -11.83
N ASP A 419 -16.53 23.20 -10.74
CA ASP A 419 -15.36 23.80 -10.08
C ASP A 419 -14.11 23.76 -10.98
N ILE A 420 -13.85 22.63 -11.61
CA ILE A 420 -12.75 22.46 -12.57
C ILE A 420 -12.93 23.39 -13.78
N ALA A 421 -14.14 23.47 -14.35
CA ALA A 421 -14.46 24.31 -15.49
C ALA A 421 -14.17 25.79 -15.21
N GLN A 422 -14.71 26.33 -14.09
CA GLN A 422 -14.49 27.71 -13.72
C GLN A 422 -13.01 28.02 -13.39
N ALA A 423 -12.25 27.03 -12.87
CA ALA A 423 -10.82 27.19 -12.64
C ALA A 423 -10.04 27.22 -13.96
N LEU A 424 -10.43 26.39 -14.95
CA LEU A 424 -9.85 26.40 -16.29
C LEU A 424 -10.13 27.70 -17.05
N GLU A 425 -11.26 28.39 -16.82
CA GLU A 425 -11.54 29.70 -17.46
C GLU A 425 -10.49 30.76 -17.14
N ASN A 426 -9.79 30.64 -16.02
CA ASN A 426 -8.76 31.58 -15.54
C ASN A 426 -7.33 31.27 -16.04
N VAL A 427 -7.16 30.17 -16.76
CA VAL A 427 -5.86 29.72 -17.31
C VAL A 427 -5.59 30.33 -18.69
#